data_92e1743523436b52edaca8f490e16098
#
_entry.id   92e1743523436b52edaca8f490e16098
#
_cell.length_a   1.000
_cell.length_b   1.000
_cell.length_c   1.000
_cell.angle_alpha   90.00
_cell.angle_beta   90.00
_cell.angle_gamma   90.00
#
_symmetry.space_group_name_H-M   'P 1'
#
loop_
_entity.id
_entity.type
_entity.pdbx_description
1 polymer ?
#
loop_
_entity_poly.entity_id
_entity_poly.type
_entity_poly.pdbx_seq_one_letter_code
_entity_poly.pdbx_strand_id
1 'polypeptide(L)'
;MPRRRLRPSEIREAQEVFSSEIPYGQIWIHEHARWPNWVASAGAALARRTAPAGGNSVTLGRNVYFPHPLRTEAAHFDARLFGDMAWLIHELAHVWQYSRGGYRYAWVAVREQIRLGAATYAYGGEDGLRAAIARHASLSDFNPEQQADVARDYYLRRKVNASTAAWEPFIAELRAA
;
A
#
# COMPACT_ATOMS: atom_id res chain seq x y z
N MET A 1 -10.47 19.71 -4.81
CA MET A 1 -10.53 18.27 -4.54
C MET A 1 -11.12 18.08 -3.15
N PRO A 2 -12.21 17.29 -2.99
CA PRO A 2 -12.71 16.96 -1.67
C PRO A 2 -11.63 16.16 -0.92
N ARG A 3 -11.41 16.52 0.33
CA ARG A 3 -10.50 15.80 1.23
C ARG A 3 -11.25 15.41 2.49
N ARG A 4 -10.91 14.25 3.04
CA ARG A 4 -11.48 13.76 4.29
C ARG A 4 -10.43 13.07 5.16
N ARG A 5 -10.74 12.87 6.41
CA ARG A 5 -10.00 11.97 7.28
C ARG A 5 -10.36 10.53 6.98
N LEU A 6 -9.58 9.59 7.51
CA LEU A 6 -9.96 8.18 7.52
C LEU A 6 -11.29 8.01 8.27
N ARG A 7 -12.15 7.17 7.73
CA ARG A 7 -13.41 6.76 8.38
C ARG A 7 -13.11 5.82 9.56
N PRO A 8 -13.95 5.77 10.58
CA PRO A 8 -13.76 4.83 11.70
C PRO A 8 -13.65 3.36 11.24
N SER A 9 -14.38 2.96 10.19
CA SER A 9 -14.27 1.64 9.57
C SER A 9 -12.89 1.40 8.96
N GLU A 10 -12.37 2.37 8.21
CA GLU A 10 -11.04 2.29 7.59
C GLU A 10 -9.93 2.18 8.64
N ILE A 11 -10.07 2.92 9.75
CA ILE A 11 -9.11 2.84 10.87
C ILE A 11 -9.13 1.46 11.51
N ARG A 12 -10.31 0.89 11.80
CA ARG A 12 -10.42 -0.46 12.39
C ARG A 12 -9.77 -1.52 11.50
N GLU A 13 -10.07 -1.47 10.20
CA GLU A 13 -9.48 -2.40 9.21
C GLU A 13 -7.97 -2.24 9.11
N ALA A 14 -7.47 -1.00 9.07
CA ALA A 14 -6.05 -0.73 9.01
C ALA A 14 -5.30 -1.14 10.30
N GLN A 15 -5.95 -1.04 11.46
CA GLN A 15 -5.37 -1.50 12.73
C GLN A 15 -5.12 -3.02 12.75
N GLU A 16 -5.85 -3.81 11.97
CA GLU A 16 -5.56 -5.23 11.81
C GLU A 16 -4.18 -5.49 11.16
N VAL A 17 -3.64 -4.53 10.43
CA VAL A 17 -2.34 -4.62 9.75
C VAL A 17 -1.27 -3.85 10.51
N PHE A 18 -1.53 -2.59 10.86
CA PHE A 18 -0.54 -1.64 11.36
C PHE A 18 -0.63 -1.40 12.88
N SER A 19 -1.59 -2.00 13.59
CA SER A 19 -1.82 -1.71 15.02
C SER A 19 -1.91 -0.19 15.28
N SER A 20 -1.09 0.38 16.16
CA SER A 20 -1.01 1.82 16.46
C SER A 20 0.11 2.56 15.71
N GLU A 21 0.82 1.90 14.81
CA GLU A 21 2.09 2.35 14.23
C GLU A 21 1.98 3.47 13.18
N ILE A 22 0.75 3.87 12.81
CA ILE A 22 0.52 5.00 11.92
C ILE A 22 -0.37 6.06 12.58
N PRO A 23 -0.17 7.35 12.28
CA PRO A 23 -0.92 8.44 12.90
C PRO A 23 -2.29 8.63 12.23
N TYR A 24 -3.22 7.68 12.40
CA TYR A 24 -4.53 7.64 11.73
C TYR A 24 -5.28 8.97 11.70
N GLY A 25 -5.31 9.69 12.84
CA GLY A 25 -5.98 10.99 12.97
C GLY A 25 -5.35 12.12 12.17
N GLN A 26 -4.13 11.93 11.63
CA GLN A 26 -3.39 12.95 10.89
C GLN A 26 -3.37 12.68 9.38
N ILE A 27 -3.94 11.56 8.92
CA ILE A 27 -3.95 11.16 7.52
C ILE A 27 -5.11 11.86 6.80
N TRP A 28 -4.81 12.39 5.60
CA TRP A 28 -5.77 12.97 4.70
C TRP A 28 -5.96 12.10 3.45
N ILE A 29 -7.19 11.80 3.13
CA ILE A 29 -7.59 11.11 1.91
C ILE A 29 -8.12 12.16 0.93
N HIS A 30 -7.53 12.21 -0.25
CA HIS A 30 -7.91 13.09 -1.35
C HIS A 30 -8.52 12.23 -2.46
N GLU A 31 -9.82 12.33 -2.65
CA GLU A 31 -10.55 11.59 -3.68
C GLU A 31 -10.72 12.45 -4.94
N HIS A 32 -10.95 11.82 -6.12
CA HIS A 32 -10.99 12.47 -7.43
C HIS A 32 -9.68 13.16 -7.84
N ALA A 33 -8.54 12.67 -7.35
CA ALA A 33 -7.22 13.19 -7.69
C ALA A 33 -6.75 12.60 -9.03
N ARG A 34 -6.92 13.31 -10.15
CA ARG A 34 -6.51 12.80 -11.47
C ARG A 34 -5.05 13.03 -11.81
N TRP A 35 -4.35 13.89 -11.06
CA TRP A 35 -2.95 14.22 -11.33
C TRP A 35 -1.97 13.03 -11.16
N PRO A 36 -2.20 12.03 -10.26
CA PRO A 36 -1.34 10.85 -10.20
C PRO A 36 -1.31 10.08 -11.52
N ASN A 37 -2.48 9.96 -12.18
CA ASN A 37 -2.57 9.33 -13.50
C ASN A 37 -1.76 10.07 -14.56
N TRP A 38 -1.78 11.40 -14.53
CA TRP A 38 -1.01 12.23 -15.46
C TRP A 38 0.49 12.06 -15.26
N VAL A 39 0.97 12.04 -14.00
CA VAL A 39 2.39 11.80 -13.68
C VAL A 39 2.81 10.41 -14.14
N ALA A 40 2.00 9.38 -13.88
CA ALA A 40 2.29 8.02 -14.32
C ALA A 40 2.30 7.90 -15.86
N SER A 41 1.38 8.55 -16.55
CA SER A 41 1.32 8.56 -18.02
C SER A 41 2.53 9.28 -18.61
N ALA A 42 2.95 10.40 -18.04
CA ALA A 42 4.16 11.13 -18.49
C ALA A 42 5.42 10.28 -18.24
N GLY A 43 5.54 9.61 -17.10
CA GLY A 43 6.63 8.70 -16.79
C GLY A 43 6.68 7.49 -17.73
N ALA A 44 5.52 6.89 -18.03
CA ALA A 44 5.40 5.78 -18.97
C ALA A 44 5.79 6.19 -20.40
N ALA A 45 5.33 7.35 -20.86
CA ALA A 45 5.70 7.89 -22.17
C ALA A 45 7.21 8.15 -22.29
N LEU A 46 7.84 8.72 -21.25
CA LEU A 46 9.29 8.92 -21.20
C LEU A 46 10.07 7.60 -21.20
N ALA A 47 9.53 6.58 -20.52
CA ALA A 47 10.14 5.24 -20.48
C ALA A 47 9.76 4.34 -21.68
N ARG A 48 9.03 4.85 -22.66
CA ARG A 48 8.49 4.09 -23.83
C ARG A 48 7.72 2.84 -23.42
N ARG A 49 6.90 2.94 -22.35
CA ARG A 49 6.07 1.86 -21.82
C ARG A 49 4.60 2.24 -21.90
N THR A 50 3.72 1.24 -21.88
CA THR A 50 2.25 1.48 -21.74
C THR A 50 1.94 1.95 -20.32
N ALA A 51 1.17 3.01 -20.21
CA ALA A 51 0.66 3.44 -18.90
C ALA A 51 -0.22 2.33 -18.29
N PRO A 52 -0.17 2.11 -16.96
CA PRO A 52 -1.02 1.11 -16.32
C PRO A 52 -2.50 1.40 -16.61
N ALA A 53 -3.25 0.38 -17.03
CA ALA A 53 -4.69 0.45 -17.18
C ALA A 53 -5.31 0.38 -15.78
N GLY A 54 -5.72 1.51 -15.24
CA GLY A 54 -6.33 1.64 -13.91
C GLY A 54 -5.91 2.96 -13.26
N GLY A 55 -6.67 3.39 -12.30
CA GLY A 55 -6.33 4.61 -11.58
C GLY A 55 -5.07 4.40 -10.72
N ASN A 56 -4.13 5.33 -10.78
CA ASN A 56 -2.98 5.35 -9.89
C ASN A 56 -3.30 6.18 -8.65
N SER A 57 -2.94 5.64 -7.49
CA SER A 57 -2.85 6.37 -6.23
C SER A 57 -1.43 6.88 -6.00
N VAL A 58 -1.30 7.85 -5.14
CA VAL A 58 0.01 8.35 -4.69
C VAL A 58 -0.09 8.76 -3.23
N THR A 59 0.88 8.35 -2.44
CA THR A 59 1.04 8.80 -1.07
C THR A 59 2.20 9.80 -0.96
N LEU A 60 1.91 10.99 -0.45
CA LEU A 60 2.90 12.04 -0.14
C LEU A 60 2.83 12.38 1.35
N GLY A 61 3.71 11.80 2.12
CA GLY A 61 3.73 11.96 3.56
C GLY A 61 2.47 11.38 4.21
N ARG A 62 1.59 12.23 4.74
CA ARG A 62 0.31 11.85 5.35
C ARG A 62 -0.89 12.16 4.46
N ASN A 63 -0.67 12.45 3.19
CA ASN A 63 -1.70 12.72 2.20
C ASN A 63 -1.73 11.58 1.18
N VAL A 64 -2.89 10.93 1.06
CA VAL A 64 -3.12 9.83 0.12
C VAL A 64 -4.10 10.29 -0.95
N TYR A 65 -3.74 10.13 -2.20
CA TYR A 65 -4.49 10.62 -3.35
C TYR A 65 -5.02 9.46 -4.19
N PHE A 66 -6.35 9.41 -4.36
CA PHE A 66 -7.03 8.40 -5.16
C PHE A 66 -7.73 9.05 -6.36
N PRO A 67 -7.75 8.40 -7.53
CA PRO A 67 -8.38 8.94 -8.73
C PRO A 67 -9.90 8.94 -8.66
N HIS A 68 -10.50 8.12 -7.81
CA HIS A 68 -11.94 7.99 -7.59
C HIS A 68 -12.25 7.84 -6.09
N PRO A 69 -13.52 8.00 -5.68
CA PRO A 69 -13.93 7.75 -4.30
C PRO A 69 -13.73 6.29 -3.90
N LEU A 70 -13.25 6.07 -2.66
CA LEU A 70 -13.11 4.74 -2.12
C LEU A 70 -14.45 4.22 -1.58
N ARG A 71 -14.77 2.98 -1.93
CA ARG A 71 -15.95 2.24 -1.45
C ARG A 71 -15.56 1.40 -0.24
N THR A 72 -15.29 2.07 0.87
CA THR A 72 -14.84 1.44 2.14
C THR A 72 -15.93 1.50 3.22
N GLU A 73 -17.16 1.87 2.88
CA GLU A 73 -18.28 1.89 3.81
C GLU A 73 -18.79 0.48 4.09
N ALA A 74 -18.71 0.10 5.34
CA ALA A 74 -18.78 -1.28 5.84
C ALA A 74 -20.16 -1.93 5.86
N ALA A 75 -21.14 -1.49 5.05
CA ALA A 75 -22.46 -2.12 5.10
C ALA A 75 -22.51 -3.52 4.47
N HIS A 76 -21.65 -3.81 3.50
CA HIS A 76 -21.59 -5.13 2.84
C HIS A 76 -20.17 -5.37 2.30
N PHE A 77 -19.45 -6.29 2.92
CA PHE A 77 -18.19 -6.78 2.39
C PHE A 77 -18.41 -7.64 1.13
N ASP A 78 -18.66 -6.99 0.03
CA ASP A 78 -18.53 -7.59 -1.30
C ASP A 78 -17.04 -7.67 -1.68
N ALA A 79 -16.62 -8.68 -2.41
CA ALA A 79 -15.24 -8.85 -2.90
C ALA A 79 -14.72 -7.60 -3.64
N ARG A 80 -15.61 -6.79 -4.22
CA ARG A 80 -15.29 -5.50 -4.83
C ARG A 80 -14.92 -4.41 -3.81
N LEU A 81 -15.47 -4.48 -2.60
CA LEU A 81 -15.18 -3.53 -1.52
C LEU A 81 -13.84 -3.82 -0.85
N PHE A 82 -13.43 -5.10 -0.80
CA PHE A 82 -12.08 -5.44 -0.37
C PHE A 82 -11.01 -4.84 -1.27
N GLY A 83 -11.27 -4.70 -2.58
CA GLY A 83 -10.34 -4.08 -3.52
C GLY A 83 -9.98 -2.64 -3.14
N ASP A 84 -10.96 -1.81 -2.82
CA ASP A 84 -10.73 -0.41 -2.42
C ASP A 84 -10.07 -0.33 -1.04
N MET A 85 -10.48 -1.18 -0.09
CA MET A 85 -9.84 -1.22 1.23
C MET A 85 -8.41 -1.79 1.16
N ALA A 86 -8.19 -2.84 0.36
CA ALA A 86 -6.86 -3.39 0.14
C ALA A 86 -5.93 -2.36 -0.52
N TRP A 87 -6.46 -1.58 -1.45
CA TRP A 87 -5.73 -0.47 -2.05
C TRP A 87 -5.37 0.60 -1.01
N LEU A 88 -6.32 0.95 -0.13
CA LEU A 88 -6.05 1.85 0.98
C LEU A 88 -4.97 1.29 1.92
N ILE A 89 -4.98 -0.01 2.24
CA ILE A 89 -3.94 -0.65 3.07
C ILE A 89 -2.56 -0.50 2.41
N HIS A 90 -2.45 -0.72 1.10
CA HIS A 90 -1.20 -0.51 0.36
C HIS A 90 -0.69 0.93 0.53
N GLU A 91 -1.54 1.93 0.32
CA GLU A 91 -1.16 3.35 0.48
C GLU A 91 -0.83 3.72 1.94
N LEU A 92 -1.50 3.12 2.91
CA LEU A 92 -1.19 3.32 4.32
C LEU A 92 0.18 2.73 4.70
N ALA A 93 0.66 1.69 4.01
CA ALA A 93 2.03 1.22 4.18
C ALA A 93 3.05 2.31 3.77
N HIS A 94 2.78 3.08 2.73
CA HIS A 94 3.62 4.23 2.38
C HIS A 94 3.58 5.35 3.43
N VAL A 95 2.42 5.56 4.10
CA VAL A 95 2.35 6.48 5.26
C VAL A 95 3.21 5.96 6.41
N TRP A 96 3.17 4.66 6.70
CA TRP A 96 4.00 4.01 7.71
C TRP A 96 5.50 4.19 7.38
N GLN A 97 5.91 3.92 6.15
CA GLN A 97 7.28 4.10 5.67
C GLN A 97 7.74 5.57 5.83
N TYR A 98 6.87 6.52 5.46
CA TYR A 98 7.16 7.94 5.63
C TYR A 98 7.35 8.33 7.10
N SER A 99 6.51 7.80 7.99
CA SER A 99 6.58 8.09 9.42
C SER A 99 7.91 7.65 10.06
N ARG A 100 8.61 6.68 9.44
CA ARG A 100 9.91 6.15 9.89
C ARG A 100 11.11 6.74 9.18
N GLY A 101 11.04 6.87 7.87
CA GLY A 101 12.17 7.28 7.02
C GLY A 101 12.10 8.71 6.49
N GLY A 102 10.99 9.41 6.73
CA GLY A 102 10.77 10.76 6.21
C GLY A 102 10.73 10.83 4.68
N TYR A 103 10.95 12.02 4.13
CA TYR A 103 10.93 12.25 2.67
C TYR A 103 11.98 11.44 1.88
N ARG A 104 13.09 11.07 2.51
CA ARG A 104 14.15 10.28 1.86
C ARG A 104 13.61 8.92 1.39
N TYR A 105 12.72 8.31 2.17
CA TYR A 105 12.09 7.04 1.84
C TYR A 105 11.12 7.16 0.67
N ALA A 106 10.29 8.21 0.65
CA ALA A 106 9.34 8.48 -0.43
C ALA A 106 10.05 8.69 -1.79
N TRP A 107 11.19 9.39 -1.81
CA TRP A 107 11.99 9.58 -3.02
C TRP A 107 12.61 8.30 -3.55
N VAL A 108 13.04 7.39 -2.67
CA VAL A 108 13.57 6.09 -3.08
C VAL A 108 12.47 5.26 -3.76
N ALA A 109 11.26 5.22 -3.17
CA ALA A 109 10.12 4.49 -3.74
C ALA A 109 9.75 5.01 -5.13
N VAL A 110 9.59 6.32 -5.30
CA VAL A 110 9.27 6.94 -6.60
C VAL A 110 10.37 6.67 -7.63
N ARG A 111 11.63 6.78 -7.24
CA ARG A 111 12.77 6.53 -8.14
C ARG A 111 12.84 5.07 -8.59
N GLU A 112 12.62 4.12 -7.69
CA GLU A 112 12.62 2.69 -7.99
C GLU A 112 11.42 2.30 -8.87
N GLN A 113 10.23 2.86 -8.61
CA GLN A 113 9.04 2.66 -9.44
C GLN A 113 9.26 3.12 -10.89
N ILE A 114 9.91 4.27 -11.09
CA ILE A 114 10.28 4.76 -12.43
C ILE A 114 11.31 3.85 -13.10
N ARG A 115 12.28 3.31 -12.34
CA ARG A 115 13.38 2.52 -12.86
C ARG A 115 13.00 1.08 -13.19
N LEU A 116 12.25 0.40 -12.35
CA LEU A 116 11.99 -1.04 -12.42
C LEU A 116 10.60 -1.40 -12.97
N GLY A 117 9.65 -0.47 -12.96
CA GLY A 117 8.29 -0.71 -13.45
C GLY A 117 7.58 -1.85 -12.71
N ALA A 118 6.86 -2.71 -13.43
CA ALA A 118 6.06 -3.79 -12.83
C ALA A 118 6.87 -4.81 -12.01
N ALA A 119 8.16 -4.98 -12.30
CA ALA A 119 9.04 -5.87 -11.52
C ALA A 119 9.26 -5.39 -10.08
N THR A 120 9.00 -4.12 -9.78
CA THR A 120 9.12 -3.55 -8.44
C THR A 120 8.13 -4.16 -7.46
N TYR A 121 6.97 -4.62 -7.94
CA TYR A 121 5.87 -5.14 -7.10
C TYR A 121 5.98 -6.63 -6.79
N ALA A 122 6.75 -7.39 -7.57
CA ALA A 122 6.80 -8.84 -7.42
C ALA A 122 7.69 -9.26 -6.24
N TYR A 123 7.11 -9.49 -5.07
CA TYR A 123 7.81 -10.10 -3.92
C TYR A 123 7.74 -11.64 -3.93
N GLY A 124 7.08 -12.24 -4.93
CA GLY A 124 6.97 -13.70 -5.10
C GLY A 124 5.81 -14.37 -4.36
N GLY A 125 4.90 -13.58 -3.77
CA GLY A 125 3.74 -14.11 -3.06
C GLY A 125 4.13 -14.97 -1.86
N GLU A 126 3.34 -16.01 -1.57
CA GLU A 126 3.58 -16.92 -0.45
C GLU A 126 4.91 -17.65 -0.55
N ASP A 127 5.26 -18.14 -1.73
CA ASP A 127 6.53 -18.86 -1.95
C ASP A 127 7.74 -17.92 -1.76
N GLY A 128 7.63 -16.68 -2.25
CA GLY A 128 8.65 -15.66 -2.04
C GLY A 128 8.87 -15.33 -0.57
N LEU A 129 7.78 -15.22 0.23
CA LEU A 129 7.88 -15.01 1.67
C LEU A 129 8.46 -16.22 2.40
N ARG A 130 8.06 -17.44 2.04
CA ARG A 130 8.66 -18.67 2.61
C ARG A 130 10.16 -18.75 2.32
N ALA A 131 10.58 -18.44 1.11
CA ALA A 131 11.99 -18.36 0.75
C ALA A 131 12.72 -17.24 1.53
N ALA A 132 12.06 -16.09 1.76
CA ALA A 132 12.59 -15.00 2.56
C ALA A 132 12.79 -15.43 4.03
N ILE A 133 11.80 -16.09 4.63
CA ILE A 133 11.91 -16.65 6.00
C ILE A 133 13.08 -17.65 6.09
N ALA A 134 13.22 -18.55 5.10
CA ALA A 134 14.29 -19.54 5.10
C ALA A 134 15.71 -18.93 5.06
N ARG A 135 15.87 -17.73 4.50
CA ARG A 135 17.14 -16.98 4.51
C ARG A 135 17.24 -15.93 5.61
N HIS A 136 16.32 -15.94 6.58
CA HIS A 136 16.26 -14.98 7.70
C HIS A 136 16.13 -13.51 7.25
N ALA A 137 15.43 -13.27 6.12
CA ALA A 137 15.19 -11.94 5.65
C ALA A 137 14.14 -11.21 6.52
N SER A 138 14.33 -9.91 6.68
CA SER A 138 13.41 -8.99 7.36
C SER A 138 12.52 -8.24 6.35
N LEU A 139 11.51 -7.52 6.85
CA LEU A 139 10.68 -6.66 6.00
C LEU A 139 11.52 -5.58 5.29
N SER A 140 12.60 -5.11 5.90
CA SER A 140 13.49 -4.10 5.30
C SER A 140 14.30 -4.60 4.09
N ASP A 141 14.36 -5.91 3.85
CA ASP A 141 14.99 -6.49 2.65
C ASP A 141 14.10 -6.40 1.41
N PHE A 142 12.84 -6.07 1.59
CA PHE A 142 11.91 -5.78 0.51
C PHE A 142 11.91 -4.29 0.18
N ASN A 143 11.75 -3.96 -1.10
CA ASN A 143 11.60 -2.56 -1.48
C ASN A 143 10.24 -1.99 -1.00
N PRO A 144 10.04 -0.66 -1.00
CA PRO A 144 8.84 -0.03 -0.46
C PRO A 144 7.52 -0.53 -1.06
N GLU A 145 7.47 -0.79 -2.35
CA GLU A 145 6.29 -1.30 -3.02
C GLU A 145 5.98 -2.74 -2.62
N GLN A 146 7.01 -3.58 -2.51
CA GLN A 146 6.87 -4.96 -2.05
C GLN A 146 6.38 -5.02 -0.60
N GLN A 147 6.88 -4.15 0.28
CA GLN A 147 6.39 -4.04 1.66
C GLN A 147 4.90 -3.65 1.68
N ALA A 148 4.49 -2.72 0.84
CA ALA A 148 3.11 -2.29 0.72
C ALA A 148 2.21 -3.42 0.17
N ASP A 149 2.70 -4.18 -0.80
CA ASP A 149 2.00 -5.35 -1.33
C ASP A 149 1.92 -6.50 -0.31
N VAL A 150 2.94 -6.72 0.50
CA VAL A 150 2.90 -7.69 1.62
C VAL A 150 1.80 -7.30 2.61
N ALA A 151 1.68 -6.03 2.98
CA ALA A 151 0.64 -5.53 3.87
C ALA A 151 -0.77 -5.69 3.26
N ARG A 152 -0.93 -5.34 1.98
CA ARG A 152 -2.18 -5.50 1.22
C ARG A 152 -2.62 -6.96 1.15
N ASP A 153 -1.72 -7.85 0.75
CA ASP A 153 -2.04 -9.26 0.53
C ASP A 153 -2.33 -9.98 1.85
N TYR A 154 -1.63 -9.61 2.93
CA TYR A 154 -1.97 -10.06 4.29
C TYR A 154 -3.42 -9.70 4.64
N TYR A 155 -3.80 -8.44 4.44
CA TYR A 155 -5.16 -7.97 4.68
C TYR A 155 -6.18 -8.77 3.88
N LEU A 156 -5.98 -8.92 2.57
CA LEU A 156 -6.89 -9.68 1.70
C LEU A 156 -7.05 -11.12 2.16
N ARG A 157 -5.95 -11.81 2.48
CA ARG A 157 -5.99 -13.20 2.95
C ARG A 157 -6.76 -13.34 4.25
N ARG A 158 -6.61 -12.42 5.19
CA ARG A 158 -7.41 -12.41 6.42
C ARG A 158 -8.90 -12.30 6.14
N LYS A 159 -9.29 -11.43 5.21
CA LYS A 159 -10.72 -11.20 4.88
C LYS A 159 -11.38 -12.40 4.20
N VAL A 160 -10.62 -13.20 3.49
CA VAL A 160 -11.13 -14.45 2.89
C VAL A 160 -10.82 -15.70 3.71
N ASN A 161 -10.40 -15.54 4.96
CA ASN A 161 -10.04 -16.63 5.88
C ASN A 161 -8.97 -17.60 5.30
N ALA A 162 -8.08 -17.07 4.44
CA ALA A 162 -6.94 -17.84 3.96
C ALA A 162 -5.78 -17.81 4.95
N SER A 163 -4.84 -18.75 4.83
CA SER A 163 -3.66 -18.79 5.69
C SER A 163 -2.79 -17.55 5.52
N THR A 164 -2.38 -16.93 6.62
CA THR A 164 -1.46 -15.78 6.68
C THR A 164 -0.09 -16.13 7.24
N ALA A 165 0.18 -17.41 7.49
CA ALA A 165 1.37 -17.86 8.22
C ALA A 165 2.70 -17.36 7.61
N ALA A 166 2.79 -17.26 6.27
CA ALA A 166 3.99 -16.74 5.62
C ALA A 166 4.14 -15.22 5.74
N TRP A 167 3.07 -14.49 5.99
CA TRP A 167 3.05 -13.02 6.16
C TRP A 167 3.32 -12.59 7.60
N GLU A 168 2.89 -13.40 8.59
CA GLU A 168 2.94 -13.02 10.02
C GLU A 168 4.30 -12.51 10.50
N PRO A 169 5.45 -13.11 10.15
CA PRO A 169 6.74 -12.58 10.58
C PRO A 169 6.98 -11.12 10.14
N PHE A 170 6.64 -10.81 8.89
CA PHE A 170 6.84 -9.47 8.30
C PHE A 170 5.82 -8.46 8.83
N ILE A 171 4.58 -8.90 9.07
CA ILE A 171 3.55 -8.04 9.69
C ILE A 171 3.85 -7.79 11.17
N ALA A 172 4.46 -8.74 11.86
CA ALA A 172 4.94 -8.52 13.22
C ALA A 172 5.99 -7.39 13.27
N GLU A 173 6.90 -7.33 12.30
CA GLU A 173 7.85 -6.20 12.18
C GLU A 173 7.12 -4.86 11.91
N LEU A 174 6.09 -4.86 11.08
CA LEU A 174 5.24 -3.69 10.83
C LEU A 174 4.59 -3.15 12.11
N ARG A 175 4.23 -4.04 13.04
CA ARG A 175 3.54 -3.73 14.29
C ARG A 175 4.45 -3.43 15.47
N ALA A 176 5.73 -3.82 15.39
CA ALA A 176 6.69 -3.71 16.51
C ALA A 176 7.63 -2.52 16.35
N ALA A 177 7.46 -1.80 15.33
CA ALA A 177 8.44 -0.86 14.88
C ALA A 177 8.31 0.55 15.50
#